data_0962f71d7adb80c5dcabf3c557c322a1
#
_entry.id   0962f71d7adb80c5dcabf3c557c322a1
#
_cell.length_a   1.000
_cell.length_b   1.000
_cell.length_c   1.000
_cell.angle_alpha   90.00
_cell.angle_beta   90.00
_cell.angle_gamma   90.00
#
_symmetry.space_group_name_H-M   'P 1'
#
loop_
_entity.id
_entity.type
_entity.pdbx_description
1 polymer ?
#
loop_
_entity_poly.entity_id
_entity_poly.type
_entity_poly.pdbx_seq_one_letter_code
_entity_poly.pdbx_strand_id
1 'polypeptide(L)'
;MEELINGLKERDPAAFKKVMELFKNKIYNYLRLMVNDDQTAEELTQDTFVKVYFKAHTIRTGNLKAWIFAIATNLARSEFRKRKIKGMFSLSDVNEGHVSYLSSFEDEMMLEQLITALPEKYRVPVVMKEINSFSFEEISGILKKPVGTVKTLVFRGKNLLRKHVSQTGDSRPGAIEVLNRGVKNEIY
;
A
#
# COMPACT_ATOMS: atom_id res chain seq x y z
N MET A 1 -14.00 -10.89 14.95
CA MET A 1 -12.81 -9.99 14.83
C MET A 1 -12.31 -9.54 16.20
N GLU A 2 -13.20 -9.27 17.12
CA GLU A 2 -12.87 -8.86 18.49
C GLU A 2 -12.11 -9.95 19.27
N GLU A 3 -12.52 -11.20 19.13
CA GLU A 3 -11.80 -12.36 19.70
C GLU A 3 -10.34 -12.45 19.22
N LEU A 4 -10.09 -12.19 17.91
CA LEU A 4 -8.73 -12.16 17.39
C LEU A 4 -7.89 -11.06 17.99
N ILE A 5 -8.49 -9.89 18.23
CA ILE A 5 -7.80 -8.76 18.86
C ILE A 5 -7.44 -9.09 20.31
N ASN A 6 -8.38 -9.72 21.03
CA ASN A 6 -8.14 -10.13 22.42
C ASN A 6 -7.05 -11.23 22.49
N GLY A 7 -7.15 -12.26 21.66
CA GLY A 7 -6.11 -13.29 21.59
C GLY A 7 -4.73 -12.73 21.22
N LEU A 8 -4.66 -11.75 20.29
CA LEU A 8 -3.39 -11.06 19.99
C LEU A 8 -2.82 -10.33 21.22
N LYS A 9 -3.68 -9.65 22.00
CA LYS A 9 -3.25 -8.93 23.23
C LYS A 9 -2.74 -9.91 24.30
N GLU A 10 -3.34 -11.08 24.38
CA GLU A 10 -2.95 -12.17 25.29
C GLU A 10 -1.76 -12.99 24.76
N ARG A 11 -1.25 -12.64 23.56
CA ARG A 11 -0.17 -13.35 22.86
C ARG A 11 -0.51 -14.82 22.55
N ASP A 12 -1.79 -15.11 22.29
CA ASP A 12 -2.21 -16.44 21.87
C ASP A 12 -1.60 -16.79 20.50
N PRO A 13 -0.83 -17.89 20.39
CA PRO A 13 -0.22 -18.31 19.12
C PRO A 13 -1.26 -18.64 18.04
N ALA A 14 -2.43 -19.17 18.42
CA ALA A 14 -3.49 -19.54 17.47
C ALA A 14 -4.13 -18.27 16.86
N ALA A 15 -4.39 -17.25 17.67
CA ALA A 15 -4.89 -15.95 17.21
C ALA A 15 -3.86 -15.28 16.28
N PHE A 16 -2.58 -15.31 16.64
CA PHE A 16 -1.51 -14.76 15.81
C PHE A 16 -1.39 -15.48 14.46
N LYS A 17 -1.41 -16.83 14.45
CA LYS A 17 -1.39 -17.62 13.23
C LYS A 17 -2.55 -17.24 12.31
N LYS A 18 -3.77 -17.15 12.85
CA LYS A 18 -4.96 -16.76 12.08
C LYS A 18 -4.86 -15.35 11.50
N VAL A 19 -4.29 -14.40 12.23
CA VAL A 19 -4.04 -13.06 11.73
C VAL A 19 -3.00 -13.06 10.61
N MET A 20 -1.93 -13.86 10.72
CA MET A 20 -0.96 -14.02 9.64
C MET A 20 -1.62 -14.60 8.38
N GLU A 21 -2.42 -15.65 8.51
CA GLU A 21 -3.14 -16.26 7.37
C GLU A 21 -4.06 -15.26 6.66
N LEU A 22 -4.76 -14.41 7.41
CA LEU A 22 -5.69 -13.43 6.86
C LEU A 22 -5.01 -12.22 6.17
N PHE A 23 -3.82 -11.84 6.65
CA PHE A 23 -3.22 -10.56 6.27
C PHE A 23 -1.87 -10.66 5.58
N LYS A 24 -1.12 -11.78 5.66
CA LYS A 24 0.25 -11.90 5.11
C LYS A 24 0.30 -11.47 3.64
N ASN A 25 -0.51 -12.10 2.78
CA ASN A 25 -0.51 -11.81 1.35
C ASN A 25 -0.97 -10.37 1.05
N LYS A 26 -1.95 -9.86 1.81
CA LYS A 26 -2.43 -8.47 1.63
C LYS A 26 -1.37 -7.45 1.99
N ILE A 27 -0.60 -7.70 3.04
CA ILE A 27 0.49 -6.81 3.48
C ILE A 27 1.66 -6.92 2.52
N TYR A 28 2.03 -8.13 2.07
CA TYR A 28 3.08 -8.32 1.08
C TYR A 28 2.77 -7.57 -0.22
N ASN A 29 1.59 -7.79 -0.81
CA ASN A 29 1.18 -7.12 -2.04
C ASN A 29 1.14 -5.59 -1.87
N TYR A 30 0.65 -5.10 -0.73
CA TYR A 30 0.69 -3.68 -0.41
C TYR A 30 2.12 -3.14 -0.36
N LEU A 31 3.01 -3.81 0.37
CA LEU A 31 4.41 -3.39 0.51
C LEU A 31 5.17 -3.48 -0.81
N ARG A 32 4.93 -4.52 -1.62
CA ARG A 32 5.51 -4.66 -2.95
C ARG A 32 5.18 -3.45 -3.84
N LEU A 33 3.92 -3.03 -3.88
CA LEU A 33 3.52 -1.80 -4.58
C LEU A 33 4.17 -0.53 -3.99
N MET A 34 4.49 -0.52 -2.71
CA MET A 34 5.16 0.62 -2.10
C MET A 34 6.64 0.68 -2.49
N VAL A 35 7.39 -0.40 -2.27
CA VAL A 35 8.86 -0.38 -2.36
C VAL A 35 9.40 -0.79 -3.73
N ASN A 36 8.58 -1.39 -4.59
CA ASN A 36 8.93 -1.88 -5.92
C ASN A 36 10.17 -2.80 -5.91
N ASP A 37 10.22 -3.71 -4.95
CA ASP A 37 11.29 -4.66 -4.75
C ASP A 37 10.79 -5.83 -3.91
N ASP A 38 10.81 -7.05 -4.47
CA ASP A 38 10.20 -8.23 -3.85
C ASP A 38 10.89 -8.62 -2.55
N GLN A 39 12.22 -8.56 -2.52
CA GLN A 39 12.99 -8.93 -1.34
C GLN A 39 12.72 -7.96 -0.18
N THR A 40 12.78 -6.65 -0.44
CA THR A 40 12.45 -5.63 0.56
C THR A 40 10.99 -5.76 1.03
N ALA A 41 10.06 -6.07 0.12
CA ALA A 41 8.66 -6.27 0.49
C ALA A 41 8.46 -7.47 1.42
N GLU A 42 9.20 -8.56 1.19
CA GLU A 42 9.18 -9.73 2.06
C GLU A 42 9.75 -9.41 3.45
N GLU A 43 10.91 -8.76 3.52
CA GLU A 43 11.54 -8.32 4.77
C GLU A 43 10.60 -7.40 5.58
N LEU A 44 10.01 -6.39 4.94
CA LEU A 44 9.06 -5.48 5.59
C LEU A 44 7.76 -6.17 6.01
N THR A 45 7.35 -7.22 5.29
CA THR A 45 6.20 -8.05 5.68
C THR A 45 6.51 -8.80 6.97
N GLN A 46 7.66 -9.44 7.06
CA GLN A 46 8.11 -10.13 8.27
C GLN A 46 8.21 -9.14 9.45
N ASP A 47 8.86 -8.00 9.25
CA ASP A 47 8.96 -6.93 10.23
C ASP A 47 7.59 -6.41 10.69
N THR A 48 6.62 -6.35 9.78
CA THR A 48 5.24 -5.96 10.11
C THR A 48 4.64 -6.94 11.12
N PHE A 49 4.74 -8.25 10.88
CA PHE A 49 4.17 -9.24 11.77
C PHE A 49 4.93 -9.39 13.09
N VAL A 50 6.24 -9.20 13.09
CA VAL A 50 7.02 -9.05 14.33
C VAL A 50 6.46 -7.89 15.17
N LYS A 51 6.23 -6.73 14.55
CA LYS A 51 5.64 -5.58 15.26
C LYS A 51 4.18 -5.82 15.66
N VAL A 52 3.40 -6.54 14.87
CA VAL A 52 2.03 -6.96 15.23
C VAL A 52 2.07 -7.77 16.52
N TYR A 53 2.94 -8.76 16.62
CA TYR A 53 3.08 -9.60 17.80
C TYR A 53 3.44 -8.79 19.06
N PHE A 54 4.49 -7.95 18.98
CA PHE A 54 4.94 -7.20 20.13
C PHE A 54 4.07 -6.01 20.53
N LYS A 55 3.34 -5.41 19.56
CA LYS A 55 2.54 -4.19 19.78
C LYS A 55 1.05 -4.44 19.90
N ALA A 56 0.59 -5.69 19.96
CA ALA A 56 -0.84 -6.02 20.01
C ALA A 56 -1.59 -5.30 21.16
N HIS A 57 -0.92 -5.10 22.29
CA HIS A 57 -1.46 -4.37 23.44
C HIS A 57 -1.81 -2.89 23.12
N THR A 58 -1.27 -2.34 22.03
CA THR A 58 -1.56 -0.95 21.62
C THR A 58 -2.79 -0.81 20.74
N ILE A 59 -3.46 -1.91 20.39
CA ILE A 59 -4.68 -1.88 19.57
C ILE A 59 -5.79 -1.21 20.37
N ARG A 60 -6.14 0.02 19.98
CA ARG A 60 -7.19 0.83 20.66
C ARG A 60 -8.52 0.80 19.94
N THR A 61 -8.50 0.59 18.61
CA THR A 61 -9.69 0.58 17.77
C THR A 61 -10.00 -0.85 17.33
N GLY A 62 -11.28 -1.23 17.20
CA GLY A 62 -11.68 -2.54 16.69
C GLY A 62 -11.27 -2.82 15.23
N ASN A 63 -10.62 -1.90 14.55
CA ASN A 63 -10.18 -2.04 13.16
C ASN A 63 -8.75 -2.60 13.08
N LEU A 64 -8.64 -3.92 13.24
CA LEU A 64 -7.37 -4.65 13.14
C LEU A 64 -6.68 -4.43 11.79
N LYS A 65 -7.46 -4.42 10.69
CA LYS A 65 -6.92 -4.19 9.34
C LYS A 65 -6.20 -2.85 9.26
N ALA A 66 -6.86 -1.77 9.65
CA ALA A 66 -6.27 -0.43 9.60
C ALA A 66 -5.01 -0.32 10.49
N TRP A 67 -5.03 -0.96 11.66
CA TRP A 67 -3.89 -0.95 12.56
C TRP A 67 -2.67 -1.70 12.00
N ILE A 68 -2.85 -2.88 11.39
CA ILE A 68 -1.75 -3.63 10.73
C ILE A 68 -1.20 -2.81 9.55
N PHE A 69 -2.07 -2.25 8.70
CA PHE A 69 -1.64 -1.41 7.57
C PHE A 69 -0.93 -0.13 8.02
N ALA A 70 -1.27 0.44 9.17
CA ALA A 70 -0.53 1.57 9.73
C ALA A 70 0.91 1.17 10.09
N ILE A 71 1.13 -0.03 10.63
CA ILE A 71 2.47 -0.56 10.91
C ILE A 71 3.26 -0.74 9.61
N ALA A 72 2.68 -1.42 8.61
CA ALA A 72 3.30 -1.66 7.31
C ALA A 72 3.65 -0.34 6.60
N THR A 73 2.74 0.64 6.60
CA THR A 73 2.96 1.97 6.02
C THR A 73 4.11 2.71 6.67
N ASN A 74 4.22 2.65 7.99
CA ASN A 74 5.32 3.30 8.70
C ASN A 74 6.67 2.65 8.36
N LEU A 75 6.71 1.33 8.17
CA LEU A 75 7.91 0.61 7.73
C LEU A 75 8.29 1.01 6.30
N ALA A 76 7.35 1.00 5.37
CA ALA A 76 7.58 1.44 3.99
C ALA A 76 8.12 2.89 3.94
N ARG A 77 7.52 3.81 4.70
CA ARG A 77 8.02 5.20 4.79
C ARG A 77 9.42 5.31 5.36
N SER A 78 9.77 4.46 6.31
CA SER A 78 11.13 4.40 6.83
C SER A 78 12.11 3.96 5.75
N GLU A 79 11.73 2.98 4.94
CA GLU A 79 12.53 2.50 3.82
C GLU A 79 12.71 3.57 2.73
N PHE A 80 11.67 4.30 2.36
CA PHE A 80 11.79 5.45 1.44
C PHE A 80 12.79 6.49 1.94
N ARG A 81 12.76 6.80 3.23
CA ARG A 81 13.73 7.76 3.82
C ARG A 81 15.16 7.23 3.72
N LYS A 82 15.37 5.94 4.01
CA LYS A 82 16.70 5.31 3.87
C LYS A 82 17.22 5.36 2.43
N ARG A 83 16.38 4.99 1.46
CA ARG A 83 16.72 5.03 0.02
C ARG A 83 17.04 6.46 -0.44
N LYS A 84 16.27 7.44 0.00
CA LYS A 84 16.53 8.84 -0.31
C LYS A 84 17.87 9.32 0.25
N ILE A 85 18.22 8.94 1.48
CA ILE A 85 19.51 9.29 2.08
C ILE A 85 20.65 8.61 1.31
N LYS A 86 20.53 7.30 1.01
CA LYS A 86 21.52 6.58 0.20
C LYS A 86 21.68 7.21 -1.19
N GLY A 87 20.59 7.56 -1.87
CA GLY A 87 20.63 8.22 -3.17
C GLY A 87 21.25 9.64 -3.16
N MET A 88 21.27 10.31 -2.03
CA MET A 88 22.00 11.59 -1.87
C MET A 88 23.53 11.37 -1.78
N PHE A 89 23.97 10.19 -1.37
CA PHE A 89 25.38 9.82 -1.30
C PHE A 89 25.88 9.01 -2.50
N SER A 90 24.96 8.51 -3.33
CA SER A 90 25.27 7.76 -4.55
C SER A 90 24.69 8.49 -5.76
N LEU A 91 25.56 9.07 -6.59
CA LEU A 91 25.20 9.75 -7.84
C LEU A 91 24.92 8.76 -9.01
N SER A 92 24.71 7.50 -8.72
CA SER A 92 24.39 6.48 -9.72
C SER A 92 23.49 5.44 -9.07
N ASP A 93 22.21 5.49 -9.42
CA ASP A 93 21.38 4.31 -9.69
C ASP A 93 19.92 4.78 -9.86
N VAL A 94 19.60 5.13 -11.08
CA VAL A 94 18.22 5.04 -11.58
C VAL A 94 18.00 3.53 -11.75
N ASN A 95 17.31 2.91 -10.80
CA ASN A 95 16.90 1.53 -10.93
C ASN A 95 15.88 1.43 -12.07
N GLU A 96 16.34 1.05 -13.25
CA GLU A 96 15.51 0.52 -14.31
C GLU A 96 14.96 -0.83 -13.81
N GLY A 97 13.66 -0.83 -13.46
CA GLY A 97 12.98 -2.03 -13.01
C GLY A 97 13.05 -3.13 -14.06
N HIS A 98 13.51 -4.29 -13.67
CA HIS A 98 13.51 -5.50 -14.50
C HIS A 98 12.10 -5.87 -14.93
N VAL A 99 11.85 -5.76 -16.23
CA VAL A 99 10.62 -6.24 -16.88
C VAL A 99 10.82 -7.73 -17.19
N SER A 100 10.04 -8.58 -16.54
CA SER A 100 9.94 -10.00 -16.88
C SER A 100 8.62 -10.26 -17.60
N TYR A 101 8.67 -10.92 -18.74
CA TYR A 101 7.54 -11.14 -19.64
C TYR A 101 6.77 -12.41 -19.28
N LEU A 102 5.40 -12.35 -19.25
CA LEU A 102 4.48 -13.44 -19.59
C LEU A 102 3.01 -12.96 -19.66
N SER A 103 2.25 -13.46 -20.60
CA SER A 103 1.12 -12.85 -21.32
C SER A 103 -0.29 -12.79 -20.72
N SER A 104 -0.60 -13.25 -19.54
CA SER A 104 -1.87 -12.93 -18.84
C SER A 104 -1.66 -11.97 -17.66
N PHE A 105 -0.43 -11.65 -17.41
CA PHE A 105 0.09 -10.73 -16.40
C PHE A 105 0.23 -9.29 -16.90
N GLU A 106 -0.01 -9.03 -18.18
CA GLU A 106 0.27 -7.72 -18.77
C GLU A 106 -0.54 -6.58 -18.11
N ASP A 107 -1.79 -6.83 -17.78
CA ASP A 107 -2.65 -5.82 -17.14
C ASP A 107 -2.25 -5.58 -15.68
N GLU A 108 -1.86 -6.64 -14.94
CA GLU A 108 -1.41 -6.51 -13.55
C GLU A 108 -0.04 -5.85 -13.47
N MET A 109 0.89 -6.25 -14.35
CA MET A 109 2.23 -5.65 -14.44
C MET A 109 2.16 -4.17 -14.83
N MET A 110 1.30 -3.82 -15.76
CA MET A 110 1.09 -2.44 -16.16
C MET A 110 0.53 -1.59 -15.02
N LEU A 111 -0.48 -2.09 -14.31
CA LEU A 111 -1.03 -1.40 -13.15
C LEU A 111 0.04 -1.17 -12.08
N GLU A 112 0.87 -2.19 -11.84
CA GLU A 112 1.99 -2.07 -10.91
C GLU A 112 3.00 -1.01 -11.34
N GLN A 113 3.39 -0.98 -12.61
CA GLN A 113 4.28 0.05 -13.15
C GLN A 113 3.69 1.45 -13.01
N LEU A 114 2.41 1.63 -13.33
CA LEU A 114 1.72 2.90 -13.15
C LEU A 114 1.68 3.36 -11.68
N ILE A 115 1.38 2.44 -10.77
CA ILE A 115 1.33 2.72 -9.34
C ILE A 115 2.73 3.05 -8.81
N THR A 116 3.75 2.29 -9.20
CA THR A 116 5.13 2.50 -8.73
C THR A 116 5.76 3.77 -9.31
N ALA A 117 5.32 4.24 -10.47
CA ALA A 117 5.70 5.53 -11.03
C ALA A 117 5.14 6.74 -10.25
N LEU A 118 4.08 6.55 -9.45
CA LEU A 118 3.56 7.64 -8.63
C LEU A 118 4.57 8.05 -7.54
N PRO A 119 4.76 9.36 -7.30
CA PRO A 119 5.44 9.82 -6.10
C PRO A 119 4.81 9.25 -4.82
N GLU A 120 5.63 8.88 -3.82
CA GLU A 120 5.20 8.25 -2.55
C GLU A 120 3.97 8.93 -1.92
N LYS A 121 3.98 10.28 -1.88
CA LYS A 121 2.90 11.07 -1.27
C LYS A 121 1.53 10.83 -1.89
N TYR A 122 1.47 10.39 -3.15
CA TYR A 122 0.24 10.05 -3.86
C TYR A 122 0.01 8.54 -3.92
N ARG A 123 1.08 7.74 -4.09
CA ARG A 123 1.03 6.27 -4.18
C ARG A 123 0.33 5.66 -2.97
N VAL A 124 0.80 5.99 -1.77
CA VAL A 124 0.26 5.43 -0.52
C VAL A 124 -1.26 5.64 -0.40
N PRO A 125 -1.81 6.87 -0.45
CA PRO A 125 -3.26 7.05 -0.29
C PRO A 125 -4.07 6.48 -1.46
N VAL A 126 -3.55 6.47 -2.70
CA VAL A 126 -4.21 5.86 -3.86
C VAL A 126 -4.32 4.36 -3.68
N VAL A 127 -3.24 3.66 -3.36
CA VAL A 127 -3.24 2.21 -3.16
C VAL A 127 -4.15 1.81 -1.99
N MET A 128 -4.14 2.56 -0.89
CA MET A 128 -5.05 2.31 0.22
C MET A 128 -6.52 2.45 -0.19
N LYS A 129 -6.86 3.48 -0.95
CA LYS A 129 -8.25 3.75 -1.35
C LYS A 129 -8.72 2.75 -2.40
N GLU A 130 -7.99 2.63 -3.52
CA GLU A 130 -8.46 1.96 -4.72
C GLU A 130 -8.19 0.43 -4.69
N ILE A 131 -7.08 0.00 -4.09
CA ILE A 131 -6.70 -1.42 -4.07
C ILE A 131 -7.10 -2.08 -2.74
N ASN A 132 -6.85 -1.41 -1.62
CA ASN A 132 -7.12 -1.99 -0.31
C ASN A 132 -8.49 -1.63 0.26
N SER A 133 -9.30 -0.83 -0.46
CA SER A 133 -10.69 -0.48 -0.13
C SER A 133 -10.85 0.15 1.27
N PHE A 134 -9.90 1.00 1.68
CA PHE A 134 -10.04 1.79 2.89
C PHE A 134 -10.95 3.01 2.67
N SER A 135 -11.71 3.41 3.69
CA SER A 135 -12.40 4.69 3.70
C SER A 135 -11.41 5.86 3.84
N PHE A 136 -11.82 7.07 3.48
CA PHE A 136 -10.98 8.25 3.66
C PHE A 136 -10.65 8.51 5.13
N GLU A 137 -11.57 8.19 6.02
CA GLU A 137 -11.45 8.30 7.48
C GLU A 137 -10.39 7.33 8.00
N GLU A 138 -10.43 6.07 7.55
CA GLU A 138 -9.41 5.07 7.89
C GLU A 138 -8.02 5.48 7.39
N ILE A 139 -7.92 5.93 6.12
CA ILE A 139 -6.66 6.44 5.56
C ILE A 139 -6.16 7.66 6.35
N SER A 140 -7.07 8.57 6.73
CA SER A 140 -6.76 9.72 7.58
C SER A 140 -6.10 9.29 8.89
N GLY A 141 -6.67 8.29 9.56
CA GLY A 141 -6.13 7.72 10.79
C GLY A 141 -4.77 7.05 10.59
N ILE A 142 -4.61 6.24 9.53
CA ILE A 142 -3.36 5.56 9.20
C ILE A 142 -2.25 6.56 8.88
N LEU A 143 -2.55 7.56 8.05
CA LEU A 143 -1.56 8.55 7.58
C LEU A 143 -1.35 9.71 8.54
N LYS A 144 -2.20 9.85 9.56
CA LYS A 144 -2.25 10.98 10.49
C LYS A 144 -2.36 12.31 9.73
N LYS A 145 -3.29 12.39 8.78
CA LYS A 145 -3.58 13.56 7.95
C LYS A 145 -5.07 13.88 7.97
N PRO A 146 -5.48 15.14 7.86
CA PRO A 146 -6.89 15.49 7.71
C PRO A 146 -7.55 14.78 6.52
N VAL A 147 -8.82 14.39 6.66
CA VAL A 147 -9.58 13.69 5.60
C VAL A 147 -9.59 14.47 4.29
N GLY A 148 -9.77 15.80 4.34
CA GLY A 148 -9.71 16.67 3.16
C GLY A 148 -8.35 16.62 2.45
N THR A 149 -7.26 16.51 3.21
CA THR A 149 -5.92 16.32 2.65
C THR A 149 -5.81 14.97 1.94
N VAL A 150 -6.33 13.90 2.56
CA VAL A 150 -6.31 12.55 1.98
C VAL A 150 -7.10 12.52 0.67
N LYS A 151 -8.32 13.08 0.63
CA LYS A 151 -9.13 13.22 -0.59
C LYS A 151 -8.36 13.92 -1.71
N THR A 152 -7.70 15.04 -1.39
CA THR A 152 -6.89 15.79 -2.35
C THR A 152 -5.69 14.98 -2.88
N LEU A 153 -5.03 14.21 -2.01
CA LEU A 153 -3.90 13.36 -2.41
C LEU A 153 -4.34 12.23 -3.34
N VAL A 154 -5.45 11.56 -3.03
CA VAL A 154 -6.03 10.52 -3.89
C VAL A 154 -6.44 11.11 -5.24
N PHE A 155 -7.15 12.23 -5.25
CA PHE A 155 -7.58 12.89 -6.49
C PHE A 155 -6.39 13.27 -7.39
N ARG A 156 -5.36 13.90 -6.82
CA ARG A 156 -4.14 14.29 -7.57
C ARG A 156 -3.37 13.06 -8.06
N GLY A 157 -3.28 12.00 -7.26
CA GLY A 157 -2.65 10.75 -7.66
C GLY A 157 -3.38 10.09 -8.84
N LYS A 158 -4.70 10.02 -8.80
CA LYS A 158 -5.52 9.51 -9.92
C LYS A 158 -5.35 10.36 -11.20
N ASN A 159 -5.25 11.67 -11.08
CA ASN A 159 -5.02 12.54 -12.24
C ASN A 159 -3.62 12.32 -12.85
N LEU A 160 -2.61 12.04 -12.04
CA LEU A 160 -1.29 11.68 -12.55
C LEU A 160 -1.33 10.35 -13.30
N LEU A 161 -2.02 9.33 -12.76
CA LEU A 161 -2.21 8.05 -13.45
C LEU A 161 -2.91 8.23 -14.80
N ARG A 162 -4.00 9.02 -14.84
CA ARG A 162 -4.71 9.31 -16.11
C ARG A 162 -3.80 9.95 -17.15
N LYS A 163 -2.97 10.91 -16.75
CA LYS A 163 -2.01 11.54 -17.65
C LYS A 163 -0.99 10.53 -18.21
N HIS A 164 -0.48 9.64 -17.37
CA HIS A 164 0.44 8.58 -17.82
C HIS A 164 -0.20 7.67 -18.85
N VAL A 165 -1.40 7.18 -18.58
CA VAL A 165 -2.16 6.33 -19.52
C VAL A 165 -2.42 7.06 -20.85
N SER A 166 -2.80 8.35 -20.81
CA SER A 166 -3.03 9.14 -22.02
C SER A 166 -1.75 9.39 -22.84
N GLN A 167 -0.59 9.48 -22.20
CA GLN A 167 0.69 9.69 -22.88
C GLN A 167 1.26 8.42 -23.50
N THR A 168 1.00 7.26 -22.91
CA THR A 168 1.46 5.96 -23.42
C THR A 168 0.56 5.44 -24.57
N GLY A 169 -0.58 6.08 -24.86
CA GLY A 169 -1.54 5.63 -25.85
C GLY A 169 -2.25 4.32 -25.49
N ASP A 170 -2.10 3.89 -24.26
CA ASP A 170 -2.55 2.61 -23.77
C ASP A 170 -3.99 2.70 -23.26
N SER A 171 -4.93 2.28 -24.12
CA SER A 171 -6.38 2.26 -23.84
C SER A 171 -6.85 0.95 -23.21
N ARG A 172 -5.96 0.15 -22.61
CA ARG A 172 -6.33 -1.16 -22.06
C ARG A 172 -7.32 -1.02 -20.89
N PRO A 173 -8.33 -1.91 -20.81
CA PRO A 173 -9.45 -1.78 -19.87
C PRO A 173 -9.06 -1.79 -18.40
N GLY A 174 -8.04 -2.54 -18.00
CA GLY A 174 -7.65 -2.71 -16.59
C GLY A 174 -7.14 -1.43 -15.93
N ALA A 175 -6.30 -0.65 -16.63
CA ALA A 175 -5.80 0.62 -16.12
C ALA A 175 -6.92 1.67 -15.99
N ILE A 176 -7.84 1.68 -16.96
CA ILE A 176 -9.00 2.57 -16.97
C ILE A 176 -10.01 2.17 -15.90
N GLU A 177 -10.19 0.88 -15.63
CA GLU A 177 -11.15 0.40 -14.63
C GLU A 177 -10.76 0.79 -13.20
N VAL A 178 -9.48 0.64 -12.82
CA VAL A 178 -8.96 1.10 -11.51
C VAL A 178 -9.12 2.62 -11.38
N LEU A 179 -8.88 3.36 -12.46
CA LEU A 179 -9.06 4.81 -12.49
C LEU A 179 -10.53 5.23 -12.36
N ASN A 180 -11.47 4.41 -12.86
CA ASN A 180 -12.90 4.71 -12.92
C ASN A 180 -13.71 4.17 -11.73
N ARG A 181 -13.24 3.13 -11.03
CA ARG A 181 -13.94 2.56 -9.86
C ARG A 181 -14.27 3.60 -8.78
N GLY A 182 -13.48 4.67 -8.66
CA GLY A 182 -13.71 5.72 -7.67
C GLY A 182 -14.64 6.86 -8.12
N VAL A 183 -14.98 6.97 -9.42
CA VAL A 183 -15.79 8.10 -9.94
C VAL A 183 -17.29 7.84 -9.79
N LYS A 184 -17.73 6.59 -9.72
CA LYS A 184 -19.16 6.26 -9.64
C LYS A 184 -19.81 6.46 -8.27
N ASN A 185 -19.05 6.66 -7.20
CA ASN A 185 -19.58 6.74 -5.82
C ASN A 185 -19.40 8.11 -5.14
N GLU A 186 -18.99 9.16 -5.84
CA GLU A 186 -18.73 10.48 -5.21
C GLU A 186 -19.58 11.63 -5.76
N ILE A 187 -20.62 11.30 -6.53
CA ILE A 187 -21.64 12.31 -6.93
C ILE A 187 -22.98 11.86 -6.34
N TYR A 188 -23.14 12.06 -5.02
CA TYR A 188 -24.40 12.36 -4.34
C TYR A 188 -24.09 12.75 -2.89
#